data_a69ed8c271b4b9684b3e9aa4725e4c10
#
_entry.id   a69ed8c271b4b9684b3e9aa4725e4c10
#
_cell.length_a   1.000
_cell.length_b   1.000
_cell.length_c   1.000
_cell.angle_alpha   90.00
_cell.angle_beta   90.00
_cell.angle_gamma   90.00
#
_symmetry.space_group_name_H-M   'P 1'
#
loop_
_entity.id
_entity.type
_entity.pdbx_description
1 polymer ?
#
loop_
_entity_poly.entity_id
_entity_poly.type
_entity_poly.pdbx_seq_one_letter_code
_entity_poly.pdbx_strand_id
1 'polypeptide(L)'
;PALADPDRLWDMLRRLLAAHAPSGGANLPGGIGGEIAALAGELGLGDRVIPALGSTGNTALWLGADGPQPDVVVAAHMDRPSFRVQNPDEGTLFAICANRFPPGDYRTPAKAVRFAEGRLVVGAQGTLVSRKADGDAALRFEAARGSLDWADTVLIDPPPARDGDRVTGTGLDNSLGVLAALLATAALSAGEDALSRAGRRLLVVFTDQEEGPPDGFFGHGAARLASALPPPVAGCVVVDAHTAGPGPGVELGRGAGHGTASGWGRGSIAPPNVHALARDLARQINTARPGTVQMNTGYLSRSDDMILSRWAPVLGLIGPPMTDPHTGHEAARLSDIQASAWWLAHFLAAALNIAPEIGQRYGLAR
;
A
#
# COMPACT_ATOMS: atom_id res chain seq x y z
N PRO A 1 15.36 -16.30 -0.16
CA PRO A 1 16.12 -15.99 1.06
C PRO A 1 15.60 -14.74 1.78
N ALA A 2 15.30 -13.64 1.06
CA ALA A 2 14.82 -12.38 1.66
C ALA A 2 13.46 -12.52 2.38
N LEU A 3 12.61 -13.41 1.93
CA LEU A 3 11.29 -13.68 2.52
C LEU A 3 11.34 -14.44 3.86
N ALA A 4 12.50 -15.02 4.22
CA ALA A 4 12.59 -15.89 5.38
C ALA A 4 13.33 -15.27 6.58
N ASP A 5 13.97 -14.11 6.41
CA ASP A 5 14.76 -13.44 7.44
C ASP A 5 13.99 -12.26 8.05
N PRO A 6 13.50 -12.37 9.30
CA PRO A 6 12.76 -11.31 9.98
C PRO A 6 13.56 -10.02 10.19
N ASP A 7 14.90 -10.12 10.35
CA ASP A 7 15.74 -8.95 10.57
C ASP A 7 15.90 -8.14 9.28
N ARG A 8 16.05 -8.83 8.17
CA ARG A 8 16.06 -8.20 6.85
C ARG A 8 14.70 -7.58 6.51
N LEU A 9 13.59 -8.28 6.80
CA LEU A 9 12.24 -7.72 6.63
C LEU A 9 12.05 -6.45 7.44
N TRP A 10 12.50 -6.46 8.70
CA TRP A 10 12.43 -5.29 9.56
C TRP A 10 13.29 -4.13 9.02
N ASP A 11 14.51 -4.40 8.57
CA ASP A 11 15.35 -3.34 8.00
C ASP A 11 14.69 -2.68 6.77
N MET A 12 14.17 -3.48 5.84
CA MET A 12 13.47 -2.96 4.67
C MET A 12 12.22 -2.15 5.06
N LEU A 13 11.40 -2.65 5.98
CA LEU A 13 10.22 -1.94 6.46
C LEU A 13 10.59 -0.63 7.15
N ARG A 14 11.58 -0.67 8.06
CA ARG A 14 12.06 0.51 8.79
C ARG A 14 12.55 1.61 7.85
N ARG A 15 13.18 1.27 6.75
CA ARG A 15 13.63 2.21 5.71
C ARG A 15 12.45 2.86 5.01
N LEU A 16 11.43 2.07 4.63
CA LEU A 16 10.20 2.62 4.08
C LEU A 16 9.53 3.56 5.09
N LEU A 17 9.44 3.17 6.37
CA LEU A 17 8.83 3.99 7.42
C LEU A 17 9.61 5.29 7.70
N ALA A 18 10.92 5.31 7.50
CA ALA A 18 11.75 6.52 7.68
C ALA A 18 11.64 7.51 6.51
N ALA A 19 11.27 7.02 5.31
CA ALA A 19 11.18 7.84 4.12
C ALA A 19 10.05 8.89 4.20
N HIS A 20 10.19 10.00 3.48
CA HIS A 20 9.12 11.00 3.38
C HIS A 20 8.08 10.57 2.35
N ALA A 21 6.82 10.50 2.77
CA ALA A 21 5.74 10.06 1.91
C ALA A 21 4.52 11.00 1.97
N PRO A 22 4.70 12.32 1.73
CA PRO A 22 3.57 13.23 1.71
C PRO A 22 2.66 12.93 0.52
N SER A 23 1.35 12.86 0.75
CA SER A 23 0.36 12.68 -0.30
C SER A 23 0.46 13.79 -1.35
N GLY A 24 0.67 13.40 -2.60
CA GLY A 24 0.93 14.31 -3.73
C GLY A 24 2.40 14.69 -3.92
N GLY A 25 3.32 14.06 -3.19
CA GLY A 25 4.76 14.30 -3.28
C GLY A 25 5.61 13.08 -2.93
N ALA A 26 4.99 11.91 -2.75
CA ALA A 26 5.68 10.69 -2.33
C ALA A 26 6.75 10.23 -3.34
N ASN A 27 6.58 10.56 -4.62
CA ASN A 27 7.53 10.22 -5.70
C ASN A 27 8.57 11.32 -5.99
N LEU A 28 8.55 12.44 -5.26
CA LEU A 28 9.56 13.48 -5.44
C LEU A 28 10.94 13.03 -4.92
N PRO A 29 12.05 13.61 -5.41
CA PRO A 29 13.37 13.36 -4.86
C PRO A 29 13.38 13.55 -3.33
N GLY A 30 13.96 12.60 -2.60
CA GLY A 30 13.90 12.56 -1.13
C GLY A 30 12.62 11.93 -0.55
N GLY A 31 11.69 11.54 -1.40
CA GLY A 31 10.47 10.81 -1.02
C GLY A 31 10.63 9.29 -1.05
N ILE A 32 9.58 8.60 -0.63
CA ILE A 32 9.54 7.14 -0.51
C ILE A 32 9.73 6.41 -1.86
N GLY A 33 9.35 7.04 -2.99
CA GLY A 33 9.57 6.45 -4.32
C GLY A 33 11.04 6.13 -4.59
N GLY A 34 11.98 6.97 -4.11
CA GLY A 34 13.41 6.70 -4.19
C GLY A 34 13.84 5.50 -3.34
N GLU A 35 13.25 5.33 -2.15
CA GLU A 35 13.51 4.19 -1.27
C GLU A 35 12.95 2.88 -1.85
N ILE A 36 11.76 2.92 -2.45
CA ILE A 36 11.18 1.79 -3.19
C ILE A 36 12.13 1.35 -4.31
N ALA A 37 12.67 2.30 -5.09
CA ALA A 37 13.62 1.98 -6.16
C ALA A 37 14.93 1.36 -5.62
N ALA A 38 15.44 1.87 -4.50
CA ALA A 38 16.63 1.32 -3.85
C ALA A 38 16.40 -0.13 -3.36
N LEU A 39 15.28 -0.38 -2.67
CA LEU A 39 14.90 -1.72 -2.22
C LEU A 39 14.66 -2.68 -3.40
N ALA A 40 14.04 -2.22 -4.47
CA ALA A 40 13.90 -3.00 -5.70
C ALA A 40 15.27 -3.40 -6.27
N GLY A 41 16.25 -2.48 -6.27
CA GLY A 41 17.63 -2.79 -6.67
C GLY A 41 18.27 -3.90 -5.83
N GLU A 42 18.12 -3.83 -4.49
CA GLU A 42 18.63 -4.86 -3.57
C GLU A 42 17.95 -6.24 -3.72
N LEU A 43 16.72 -6.23 -4.24
CA LEU A 43 15.94 -7.44 -4.56
C LEU A 43 16.22 -7.98 -5.96
N GLY A 44 17.13 -7.35 -6.73
CA GLY A 44 17.46 -7.75 -8.10
C GLY A 44 16.45 -7.28 -9.15
N LEU A 45 15.66 -6.25 -8.82
CA LEU A 45 14.63 -5.67 -9.70
C LEU A 45 15.03 -4.28 -10.24
N GLY A 46 16.28 -3.85 -10.06
CA GLY A 46 16.71 -2.48 -10.39
C GLY A 46 16.43 -2.09 -11.83
N ASP A 47 16.69 -2.99 -12.78
CA ASP A 47 16.46 -2.76 -14.22
C ASP A 47 14.97 -2.76 -14.62
N ARG A 48 14.08 -3.11 -13.67
CA ARG A 48 12.63 -3.16 -13.86
C ARG A 48 11.93 -1.94 -13.31
N VAL A 49 12.66 -1.06 -12.61
CA VAL A 49 12.11 0.13 -11.97
C VAL A 49 11.80 1.20 -13.01
N ILE A 50 10.60 1.74 -12.93
CA ILE A 50 10.16 2.96 -13.61
C ILE A 50 9.96 4.01 -12.52
N PRO A 51 10.96 4.88 -12.26
CA PRO A 51 10.92 5.81 -11.13
C PRO A 51 9.77 6.81 -11.22
N ALA A 52 9.39 7.19 -12.45
CA ALA A 52 8.25 8.04 -12.72
C ALA A 52 7.46 7.44 -13.89
N LEU A 53 6.28 6.89 -13.60
CA LEU A 53 5.40 6.32 -14.63
C LEU A 53 4.64 7.45 -15.35
N GLY A 54 5.29 8.02 -16.36
CA GLY A 54 4.76 9.18 -17.08
C GLY A 54 4.47 10.35 -16.13
N SER A 55 3.34 11.03 -16.34
CA SER A 55 2.86 12.14 -15.50
C SER A 55 1.94 11.69 -14.36
N THR A 56 1.92 10.40 -14.02
CA THR A 56 0.99 9.86 -13.02
C THR A 56 1.37 10.21 -11.57
N GLY A 57 2.64 10.53 -11.31
CA GLY A 57 3.19 10.70 -9.96
C GLY A 57 3.50 9.38 -9.26
N ASN A 58 3.37 8.26 -9.96
CA ASN A 58 3.56 6.91 -9.43
C ASN A 58 4.94 6.37 -9.77
N THR A 59 5.46 5.49 -8.92
CA THR A 59 6.62 4.63 -9.21
C THR A 59 6.11 3.25 -9.65
N ALA A 60 6.81 2.56 -10.54
CA ALA A 60 6.35 1.25 -11.00
C ALA A 60 7.49 0.26 -11.25
N LEU A 61 7.12 -1.02 -11.36
CA LEU A 61 7.96 -2.13 -11.79
C LEU A 61 7.26 -2.89 -12.91
N TRP A 62 8.03 -3.34 -13.90
CA TRP A 62 7.52 -4.12 -15.01
C TRP A 62 8.20 -5.49 -15.06
N LEU A 63 7.40 -6.57 -15.18
CA LEU A 63 7.91 -7.93 -15.38
C LEU A 63 7.26 -8.60 -16.59
N GLY A 64 8.02 -9.50 -17.24
CA GLY A 64 7.55 -10.36 -18.29
C GLY A 64 7.77 -9.79 -19.69
N ALA A 65 6.88 -10.09 -20.63
CA ALA A 65 7.04 -9.73 -22.04
C ALA A 65 6.94 -8.22 -22.28
N ASP A 66 7.62 -7.73 -23.30
CA ASP A 66 7.49 -6.35 -23.75
C ASP A 66 6.09 -6.05 -24.29
N GLY A 67 5.65 -4.80 -24.12
CA GLY A 67 4.39 -4.32 -24.70
C GLY A 67 3.69 -3.27 -23.85
N PRO A 68 2.74 -2.53 -24.43
CA PRO A 68 2.13 -1.38 -23.77
C PRO A 68 1.00 -1.74 -22.79
N GLN A 69 0.42 -2.95 -22.92
CA GLN A 69 -0.75 -3.36 -22.14
C GLN A 69 -0.36 -4.44 -21.14
N PRO A 70 -0.53 -4.26 -19.83
CA PRO A 70 -0.34 -5.30 -18.84
C PRO A 70 -1.46 -6.35 -18.89
N ASP A 71 -1.15 -7.59 -18.52
CA ASP A 71 -2.19 -8.60 -18.25
C ASP A 71 -2.81 -8.37 -16.86
N VAL A 72 -1.97 -8.09 -15.88
CA VAL A 72 -2.39 -7.76 -14.51
C VAL A 72 -1.67 -6.50 -14.05
N VAL A 73 -2.40 -5.63 -13.37
CA VAL A 73 -1.85 -4.49 -12.61
C VAL A 73 -1.97 -4.79 -11.13
N VAL A 74 -0.87 -4.63 -10.39
CA VAL A 74 -0.86 -4.59 -8.93
C VAL A 74 -0.72 -3.13 -8.52
N ALA A 75 -1.57 -2.63 -7.65
CA ALA A 75 -1.48 -1.30 -7.10
C ALA A 75 -1.33 -1.36 -5.58
N ALA A 76 -0.33 -0.66 -5.03
CA ALA A 76 -0.13 -0.44 -3.61
C ALA A 76 0.19 1.04 -3.40
N HIS A 77 -0.58 1.75 -2.58
CA HIS A 77 -0.26 3.16 -2.37
C HIS A 77 0.99 3.32 -1.51
N MET A 78 1.76 4.37 -1.79
CA MET A 78 3.02 4.66 -1.13
C MET A 78 2.97 5.92 -0.28
N ASP A 79 1.94 6.76 -0.46
CA ASP A 79 1.74 7.96 0.34
C ASP A 79 1.12 7.64 1.70
N ARG A 80 1.15 8.63 2.58
CA ARG A 80 0.63 8.54 3.95
C ARG A 80 -0.37 9.65 4.22
N PRO A 81 -1.23 9.50 5.26
CA PRO A 81 -2.05 10.58 5.75
C PRO A 81 -1.22 11.85 5.94
N SER A 82 -1.62 12.92 5.27
CA SER A 82 -0.88 14.15 5.15
C SER A 82 -1.75 15.33 5.54
N PHE A 83 -1.19 16.26 6.31
CA PHE A 83 -1.92 17.43 6.81
C PHE A 83 -1.30 18.69 6.20
N ARG A 84 -2.04 19.34 5.32
CA ARG A 84 -1.59 20.59 4.70
C ARG A 84 -1.69 21.74 5.69
N VAL A 85 -0.69 22.61 5.67
CA VAL A 85 -0.70 23.84 6.49
C VAL A 85 -1.79 24.77 5.99
N GLN A 86 -2.67 25.18 6.90
CA GLN A 86 -3.72 26.17 6.69
C GLN A 86 -3.28 27.58 7.10
N ASN A 87 -2.58 27.69 8.23
CA ASN A 87 -1.97 28.93 8.69
C ASN A 87 -0.64 28.60 9.40
N PRO A 88 0.52 28.96 8.83
CA PRO A 88 1.82 28.63 9.42
C PRO A 88 2.08 29.37 10.74
N ASP A 89 1.60 30.58 10.93
CA ASP A 89 1.82 31.37 12.14
C ASP A 89 1.07 30.78 13.35
N GLU A 90 -0.11 30.23 13.12
CA GLU A 90 -0.94 29.58 14.14
C GLU A 90 -0.69 28.07 14.23
N GLY A 91 -0.01 27.49 13.26
CA GLY A 91 0.20 26.05 13.15
C GLY A 91 -1.09 25.27 12.82
N THR A 92 -2.14 25.92 12.31
CA THR A 92 -3.39 25.24 11.96
C THR A 92 -3.26 24.44 10.67
N LEU A 93 -3.92 23.28 10.63
CA LEU A 93 -3.83 22.32 9.55
C LEU A 93 -5.22 21.98 9.00
N PHE A 94 -5.28 21.67 7.71
CA PHE A 94 -6.43 21.01 7.12
C PHE A 94 -6.51 19.57 7.61
N ALA A 95 -7.70 19.16 8.09
CA ALA A 95 -7.93 17.81 8.57
C ALA A 95 -8.14 16.83 7.41
N ILE A 96 -7.28 15.82 7.31
CA ILE A 96 -7.47 14.65 6.48
C ILE A 96 -7.51 13.45 7.41
N CYS A 97 -8.49 12.56 7.26
CA CYS A 97 -8.64 11.37 8.11
C CYS A 97 -8.67 11.63 9.64
N ALA A 98 -8.92 12.86 10.05
CA ALA A 98 -8.95 13.28 11.46
C ALA A 98 -10.03 12.56 12.29
N ASN A 99 -11.04 12.00 11.65
CA ASN A 99 -12.06 11.18 12.29
C ASN A 99 -11.53 9.86 12.88
N ARG A 100 -10.32 9.43 12.51
CA ARG A 100 -9.66 8.24 13.08
C ARG A 100 -8.87 8.53 14.35
N PHE A 101 -8.61 9.79 14.66
CA PHE A 101 -8.01 10.15 15.93
C PHE A 101 -8.96 9.88 17.10
N PRO A 102 -8.42 9.47 18.28
CA PRO A 102 -9.21 9.29 19.48
C PRO A 102 -10.00 10.55 19.85
N PRO A 103 -11.17 10.43 20.48
CA PRO A 103 -11.88 11.57 21.04
C PRO A 103 -11.05 12.25 22.14
N GLY A 104 -11.25 13.57 22.31
CA GLY A 104 -10.47 14.38 23.25
C GLY A 104 -9.17 14.91 22.64
N ASP A 105 -8.20 15.16 23.50
CA ASP A 105 -6.88 15.66 23.12
C ASP A 105 -5.96 14.49 22.75
N TYR A 106 -5.49 14.44 21.52
CA TYR A 106 -4.50 13.48 21.03
C TYR A 106 -3.23 14.23 20.61
N ARG A 107 -2.08 13.72 21.01
CA ARG A 107 -0.77 14.31 20.70
C ARG A 107 0.17 13.23 20.19
N THR A 108 0.87 13.50 19.10
CA THR A 108 1.84 12.57 18.52
C THR A 108 3.03 13.32 17.91
N PRO A 109 4.25 12.78 17.95
CA PRO A 109 5.38 13.33 17.22
C PRO A 109 5.05 13.49 15.75
N ALA A 110 5.48 14.61 15.16
CA ALA A 110 5.25 14.90 13.76
C ALA A 110 6.40 15.74 13.17
N LYS A 111 6.51 15.71 11.85
CA LYS A 111 7.44 16.56 11.08
C LYS A 111 6.69 17.27 9.96
N ALA A 112 7.10 18.48 9.64
CA ALA A 112 6.69 19.20 8.45
C ALA A 112 7.74 19.01 7.37
N VAL A 113 7.32 18.57 6.18
CA VAL A 113 8.19 18.39 5.02
C VAL A 113 7.82 19.36 3.92
N ARG A 114 8.84 19.87 3.21
CA ARG A 114 8.71 20.77 2.07
C ARG A 114 9.65 20.37 0.95
N PHE A 115 9.36 20.84 -0.26
CA PHE A 115 10.28 20.71 -1.36
C PHE A 115 11.23 21.90 -1.37
N ALA A 116 12.51 21.66 -1.15
CA ALA A 116 13.57 22.65 -1.18
C ALA A 116 14.86 22.04 -1.74
N GLU A 117 15.66 22.84 -2.43
CA GLU A 117 16.94 22.40 -3.01
C GLU A 117 16.80 21.14 -3.90
N GLY A 118 15.71 21.05 -4.64
CA GLY A 118 15.45 19.96 -5.57
C GLY A 118 15.00 18.64 -4.93
N ARG A 119 14.67 18.62 -3.63
CA ARG A 119 14.21 17.40 -2.92
C ARG A 119 13.29 17.73 -1.75
N LEU A 120 12.62 16.69 -1.22
CA LEU A 120 11.90 16.80 0.05
C LEU A 120 12.89 16.90 1.22
N VAL A 121 12.66 17.86 2.09
CA VAL A 121 13.45 18.09 3.32
C VAL A 121 12.52 18.35 4.50
N VAL A 122 13.03 18.10 5.73
CA VAL A 122 12.31 18.46 6.95
C VAL A 122 12.48 19.95 7.21
N GLY A 123 11.39 20.70 7.20
CA GLY A 123 11.33 22.13 7.52
C GLY A 123 11.12 22.41 9.00
N ALA A 124 10.32 21.56 9.66
CA ALA A 124 10.08 21.66 11.10
C ALA A 124 9.86 20.26 11.71
N GLN A 125 10.17 20.15 13.01
CA GLN A 125 9.87 18.98 13.84
C GLN A 125 9.08 19.45 15.07
N GLY A 126 8.11 18.65 15.51
CA GLY A 126 7.25 19.04 16.63
C GLY A 126 6.19 17.98 16.95
N THR A 127 5.03 18.46 17.33
CA THR A 127 3.91 17.64 17.77
C THR A 127 2.66 18.00 16.97
N LEU A 128 2.01 17.00 16.39
CA LEU A 128 0.64 17.11 15.89
C LEU A 128 -0.31 16.99 17.09
N VAL A 129 -1.19 17.95 17.21
CA VAL A 129 -2.24 18.01 18.23
C VAL A 129 -3.59 17.95 17.56
N SER A 130 -4.40 16.99 17.94
CA SER A 130 -5.80 16.88 17.54
C SER A 130 -6.67 17.14 18.76
N ARG A 131 -7.69 17.99 18.61
CA ARG A 131 -8.79 18.16 19.57
C ARG A 131 -10.07 17.76 18.88
N LYS A 132 -10.61 16.62 19.28
CA LYS A 132 -11.85 16.10 18.71
C LYS A 132 -13.00 16.25 19.70
N ALA A 133 -13.93 17.14 19.37
CA ALA A 133 -15.19 17.32 20.08
C ALA A 133 -16.33 17.23 19.06
N ASP A 134 -17.38 16.48 19.37
CA ASP A 134 -18.66 16.42 18.63
C ASP A 134 -18.56 16.21 17.10
N GLY A 135 -17.57 15.44 16.65
CA GLY A 135 -17.47 15.01 15.25
C GLY A 135 -16.31 15.61 14.46
N ASP A 136 -15.96 16.87 14.66
CA ASP A 136 -14.84 17.52 13.97
C ASP A 136 -13.58 17.57 14.81
N ALA A 137 -12.42 17.38 14.18
CA ALA A 137 -11.13 17.52 14.80
C ALA A 137 -10.45 18.81 14.36
N ALA A 138 -10.13 19.67 15.33
CA ALA A 138 -9.22 20.78 15.11
C ALA A 138 -7.78 20.26 15.19
N LEU A 139 -7.00 20.45 14.12
CA LEU A 139 -5.62 20.01 14.02
C LEU A 139 -4.67 21.19 14.08
N ARG A 140 -3.61 21.02 14.88
CA ARG A 140 -2.50 21.97 14.97
C ARG A 140 -1.17 21.24 14.98
N PHE A 141 -0.15 21.91 14.44
CA PHE A 141 1.23 21.51 14.59
C PHE A 141 1.96 22.49 15.49
N GLU A 142 2.51 21.98 16.59
CA GLU A 142 3.32 22.74 17.53
C GLU A 142 4.80 22.48 17.22
N ALA A 143 5.44 23.43 16.54
CA ALA A 143 6.84 23.31 16.18
C ALA A 143 7.76 23.39 17.41
N ALA A 144 8.61 22.38 17.60
CA ALA A 144 9.69 22.40 18.59
C ALA A 144 11.02 22.86 17.98
N ARG A 145 11.21 22.62 16.66
CA ARG A 145 12.39 23.04 15.89
C ARG A 145 11.97 23.41 14.49
N GLY A 146 12.63 24.42 13.92
CA GLY A 146 12.29 24.95 12.58
C GLY A 146 11.02 25.79 12.62
N SER A 147 10.46 26.06 11.44
CA SER A 147 9.24 26.87 11.26
C SER A 147 8.38 26.26 10.16
N LEU A 148 7.06 26.43 10.26
CA LEU A 148 6.13 26.09 9.19
C LEU A 148 6.19 27.09 8.03
N ASP A 149 5.83 26.59 6.86
CA ASP A 149 5.59 27.36 5.65
C ASP A 149 4.26 26.92 5.02
N TRP A 150 3.67 27.74 4.17
CA TRP A 150 2.44 27.43 3.43
C TRP A 150 2.55 26.19 2.53
N ALA A 151 3.76 25.91 2.03
CA ALA A 151 4.03 24.76 1.19
C ALA A 151 4.25 23.46 1.97
N ASP A 152 4.30 23.52 3.29
CA ASP A 152 4.59 22.36 4.14
C ASP A 152 3.45 21.35 4.16
N THR A 153 3.85 20.11 4.30
CA THR A 153 2.95 18.99 4.59
C THR A 153 3.42 18.35 5.89
N VAL A 154 2.53 18.28 6.88
CA VAL A 154 2.81 17.65 8.17
C VAL A 154 2.51 16.16 8.08
N LEU A 155 3.45 15.35 8.56
CA LEU A 155 3.37 13.89 8.65
C LEU A 155 3.52 13.48 10.11
N ILE A 156 2.74 12.50 10.55
CA ILE A 156 2.95 11.83 11.83
C ILE A 156 4.30 11.11 11.77
N ASP A 157 5.14 11.20 12.82
CA ASP A 157 6.52 10.73 12.77
C ASP A 157 7.05 10.20 14.13
N PRO A 158 6.33 9.33 14.84
CA PRO A 158 6.93 8.61 15.95
C PRO A 158 7.97 7.61 15.42
N PRO A 159 9.07 7.38 16.15
CA PRO A 159 10.06 6.40 15.77
C PRO A 159 9.44 5.00 15.69
N PRO A 160 9.66 4.26 14.61
CA PRO A 160 9.18 2.90 14.51
C PRO A 160 9.92 1.99 15.49
N ALA A 161 9.22 1.01 16.04
CA ALA A 161 9.76 0.06 17.00
C ALA A 161 9.41 -1.39 16.62
N ARG A 162 10.24 -2.33 17.08
CA ARG A 162 10.03 -3.76 16.93
C ARG A 162 10.19 -4.47 18.26
N ASP A 163 9.25 -5.36 18.55
CA ASP A 163 9.32 -6.32 19.66
C ASP A 163 9.02 -7.73 19.11
N GLY A 164 10.08 -8.52 18.94
CA GLY A 164 9.99 -9.81 18.29
C GLY A 164 9.45 -9.74 16.86
N ASP A 165 8.26 -10.30 16.66
CA ASP A 165 7.52 -10.29 15.40
C ASP A 165 6.62 -9.06 15.25
N ARG A 166 6.28 -8.40 16.35
CA ARG A 166 5.42 -7.21 16.34
C ARG A 166 6.21 -5.97 15.98
N VAL A 167 5.67 -5.18 15.07
CA VAL A 167 6.17 -3.86 14.67
C VAL A 167 5.13 -2.80 14.96
N THR A 168 5.60 -1.60 15.35
CA THR A 168 4.75 -0.44 15.62
C THR A 168 5.37 0.81 15.00
N GLY A 169 4.54 1.78 14.65
CA GLY A 169 5.00 3.02 14.05
C GLY A 169 3.86 3.80 13.42
N THR A 170 4.20 4.59 12.44
CA THR A 170 3.26 5.27 11.55
C THR A 170 3.63 5.03 10.10
N GLY A 171 2.62 5.01 9.21
CA GLY A 171 2.81 4.71 7.79
C GLY A 171 3.02 3.22 7.52
N LEU A 172 2.64 2.35 8.47
CA LEU A 172 2.42 0.94 8.18
C LEU A 172 1.34 0.81 7.10
N ASP A 173 0.33 1.66 7.15
CA ASP A 173 -0.57 2.00 6.06
C ASP A 173 0.11 3.00 5.11
N ASN A 174 0.63 2.63 3.88
CA ASN A 174 0.63 1.25 3.35
C ASN A 174 2.06 0.75 3.03
N SER A 175 3.06 1.10 3.85
CA SER A 175 4.42 0.54 3.69
C SER A 175 4.43 -1.00 3.79
N LEU A 176 3.45 -1.57 4.50
CA LEU A 176 3.25 -3.03 4.57
C LEU A 176 2.91 -3.61 3.20
N GLY A 177 1.95 -3.02 2.51
CA GLY A 177 1.54 -3.43 1.17
C GLY A 177 2.65 -3.18 0.13
N VAL A 178 3.34 -2.05 0.22
CA VAL A 178 4.52 -1.75 -0.62
C VAL A 178 5.57 -2.84 -0.49
N LEU A 179 5.95 -3.20 0.75
CA LEU A 179 6.95 -4.24 0.99
C LEU A 179 6.47 -5.61 0.51
N ALA A 180 5.22 -5.96 0.78
CA ALA A 180 4.64 -7.23 0.31
C ALA A 180 4.65 -7.31 -1.23
N ALA A 181 4.29 -6.23 -1.93
CA ALA A 181 4.32 -6.16 -3.39
C ALA A 181 5.75 -6.27 -3.96
N LEU A 182 6.73 -5.58 -3.37
CA LEU A 182 8.15 -5.70 -3.76
C LEU A 182 8.66 -7.13 -3.63
N LEU A 183 8.39 -7.78 -2.49
CA LEU A 183 8.85 -9.14 -2.22
C LEU A 183 8.15 -10.18 -3.11
N ALA A 184 6.84 -10.01 -3.36
CA ALA A 184 6.09 -10.87 -4.30
C ALA A 184 6.62 -10.72 -5.72
N THR A 185 6.94 -9.50 -6.15
CA THR A 185 7.52 -9.20 -7.46
C THR A 185 8.89 -9.85 -7.61
N ALA A 186 9.74 -9.76 -6.57
CA ALA A 186 11.04 -10.42 -6.56
C ALA A 186 10.94 -11.96 -6.59
N ALA A 187 9.91 -12.53 -5.95
CA ALA A 187 9.67 -13.97 -6.04
C ALA A 187 9.23 -14.38 -7.46
N LEU A 188 8.39 -13.58 -8.11
CA LEU A 188 7.93 -13.84 -9.48
C LEU A 188 9.03 -13.62 -10.52
N SER A 189 9.95 -12.70 -10.31
CA SER A 189 11.06 -12.43 -11.24
C SER A 189 11.98 -13.65 -11.42
N ALA A 190 12.08 -14.53 -10.41
CA ALA A 190 12.78 -15.80 -10.55
C ALA A 190 12.18 -16.74 -11.62
N GLY A 191 10.93 -16.53 -11.97
CA GLY A 191 10.21 -17.24 -13.06
C GLY A 191 9.89 -16.35 -14.27
N GLU A 192 10.54 -15.21 -14.43
CA GLU A 192 10.23 -14.23 -15.49
C GLU A 192 10.31 -14.80 -16.91
N ASP A 193 11.22 -15.73 -17.14
CA ASP A 193 11.29 -16.45 -18.44
C ASP A 193 9.99 -17.20 -18.77
N ALA A 194 9.28 -17.71 -17.75
CA ALA A 194 7.99 -18.35 -17.96
C ALA A 194 6.91 -17.33 -18.30
N LEU A 195 6.93 -16.16 -17.64
CA LEU A 195 6.04 -15.04 -17.97
C LEU A 195 6.26 -14.57 -19.40
N SER A 196 7.51 -14.33 -19.77
CA SER A 196 7.88 -13.85 -21.12
C SER A 196 7.52 -14.86 -22.20
N ARG A 197 7.80 -16.18 -21.99
CA ARG A 197 7.40 -17.23 -22.94
C ARG A 197 5.89 -17.37 -23.09
N ALA A 198 5.15 -17.11 -22.00
CA ALA A 198 3.68 -17.10 -22.03
C ALA A 198 3.10 -15.79 -22.60
N GLY A 199 3.94 -14.82 -22.97
CA GLY A 199 3.53 -13.50 -23.44
C GLY A 199 2.83 -12.68 -22.35
N ARG A 200 3.08 -12.97 -21.07
CA ARG A 200 2.41 -12.33 -19.93
C ARG A 200 3.18 -11.13 -19.43
N ARG A 201 2.43 -10.14 -18.93
CA ARG A 201 2.94 -8.85 -18.47
C ARG A 201 2.33 -8.50 -17.13
N LEU A 202 3.20 -8.19 -16.17
CA LEU A 202 2.81 -7.70 -14.85
C LEU A 202 3.34 -6.29 -14.69
N LEU A 203 2.47 -5.36 -14.36
CA LEU A 203 2.83 -4.01 -13.93
C LEU A 203 2.50 -3.87 -12.44
N VAL A 204 3.50 -3.57 -11.63
CA VAL A 204 3.33 -3.25 -10.21
C VAL A 204 3.52 -1.75 -10.04
N VAL A 205 2.52 -1.08 -9.50
CA VAL A 205 2.48 0.38 -9.37
C VAL A 205 2.38 0.76 -7.90
N PHE A 206 3.27 1.63 -7.47
CA PHE A 206 3.21 2.29 -6.18
C PHE A 206 2.54 3.65 -6.40
N THR A 207 1.27 3.74 -6.02
CA THR A 207 0.42 4.88 -6.29
C THR A 207 0.63 5.99 -5.26
N ASP A 208 0.49 7.24 -5.69
CA ASP A 208 0.52 8.43 -4.82
C ASP A 208 -0.91 9.02 -4.70
N GLN A 209 -1.19 9.68 -3.61
CA GLN A 209 -2.48 10.32 -3.32
C GLN A 209 -3.66 9.35 -3.20
N GLU A 210 -3.44 8.18 -2.58
CA GLU A 210 -4.54 7.37 -2.06
C GLU A 210 -5.13 8.03 -0.82
N GLU A 211 -4.28 8.49 0.09
CA GLU A 211 -4.60 9.18 1.34
C GLU A 211 -5.02 10.63 1.14
N GLY A 212 -5.81 10.89 0.12
CA GLY A 212 -6.29 12.21 -0.22
C GLY A 212 -7.35 12.73 0.75
N PRO A 213 -7.93 13.92 0.47
CA PRO A 213 -9.00 14.48 1.26
C PRO A 213 -10.23 13.54 1.28
N PRO A 214 -11.03 13.58 2.36
CA PRO A 214 -12.22 12.75 2.50
C PRO A 214 -13.23 12.99 1.37
N ASP A 215 -14.13 12.01 1.16
CA ASP A 215 -15.34 12.13 0.35
C ASP A 215 -15.15 12.35 -1.16
N GLY A 216 -14.46 11.41 -1.81
CA GLY A 216 -14.47 11.27 -3.28
C GLY A 216 -13.27 11.85 -4.00
N PHE A 217 -12.32 12.44 -3.29
CA PHE A 217 -11.08 13.00 -3.85
C PHE A 217 -9.83 12.19 -3.50
N PHE A 218 -9.98 10.92 -3.12
CA PHE A 218 -8.86 10.00 -2.88
C PHE A 218 -8.49 9.23 -4.16
N GLY A 219 -7.33 8.54 -4.15
CA GLY A 219 -6.91 7.66 -5.23
C GLY A 219 -6.55 8.39 -6.53
N HIS A 220 -6.02 9.61 -6.44
CA HIS A 220 -5.65 10.38 -7.64
C HIS A 220 -4.54 9.73 -8.45
N GLY A 221 -3.59 9.03 -7.80
CA GLY A 221 -2.55 8.28 -8.49
C GLY A 221 -3.13 7.13 -9.31
N ALA A 222 -4.08 6.40 -8.75
CA ALA A 222 -4.82 5.36 -9.47
C ALA A 222 -5.66 5.93 -10.62
N ALA A 223 -6.29 7.09 -10.44
CA ALA A 223 -7.05 7.75 -11.50
C ALA A 223 -6.16 8.19 -12.67
N ARG A 224 -4.98 8.78 -12.37
CA ARG A 224 -4.00 9.15 -13.41
C ARG A 224 -3.43 7.91 -14.10
N LEU A 225 -3.18 6.82 -13.36
CA LEU A 225 -2.76 5.54 -13.93
C LEU A 225 -3.78 5.02 -14.95
N ALA A 226 -5.06 4.96 -14.55
CA ALA A 226 -6.14 4.50 -15.42
C ALA A 226 -6.34 5.39 -16.66
N SER A 227 -5.96 6.67 -16.58
CA SER A 227 -6.02 7.59 -17.72
C SER A 227 -4.79 7.49 -18.64
N ALA A 228 -3.66 7.04 -18.13
CA ALA A 228 -2.38 7.02 -18.84
C ALA A 228 -2.12 5.69 -19.58
N LEU A 229 -2.72 4.59 -19.17
CA LEU A 229 -2.49 3.25 -19.71
C LEU A 229 -3.79 2.60 -20.20
N PRO A 230 -3.70 1.68 -21.19
CA PRO A 230 -4.82 0.83 -21.52
C PRO A 230 -5.19 -0.09 -20.33
N PRO A 231 -6.47 -0.49 -20.19
CA PRO A 231 -6.88 -1.38 -19.13
C PRO A 231 -6.16 -2.73 -19.22
N PRO A 232 -5.79 -3.33 -18.06
CA PRO A 232 -5.16 -4.65 -18.05
C PRO A 232 -6.11 -5.73 -18.58
N VAL A 233 -5.54 -6.76 -19.21
CA VAL A 233 -6.32 -7.83 -19.86
C VAL A 233 -7.15 -8.63 -18.86
N ALA A 234 -6.56 -9.01 -17.73
CA ALA A 234 -7.25 -9.79 -16.69
C ALA A 234 -7.87 -8.92 -15.60
N GLY A 235 -7.16 -7.88 -15.17
CA GLY A 235 -7.64 -6.97 -14.12
C GLY A 235 -6.58 -6.45 -13.18
N CYS A 236 -7.03 -5.88 -12.06
CA CYS A 236 -6.19 -5.27 -11.05
C CYS A 236 -6.20 -6.07 -9.74
N VAL A 237 -5.08 -6.11 -9.04
CA VAL A 237 -4.99 -6.53 -7.64
C VAL A 237 -4.58 -5.31 -6.82
N VAL A 238 -5.34 -4.98 -5.79
CA VAL A 238 -4.97 -3.91 -4.88
C VAL A 238 -4.32 -4.50 -3.65
N VAL A 239 -3.16 -3.96 -3.29
CA VAL A 239 -2.39 -4.39 -2.12
C VAL A 239 -2.44 -3.28 -1.09
N ASP A 240 -3.19 -3.54 -0.03
CA ASP A 240 -3.41 -2.58 1.03
C ASP A 240 -3.54 -3.29 2.39
N ALA A 241 -3.17 -2.59 3.46
CA ALA A 241 -3.28 -3.12 4.80
C ALA A 241 -4.75 -3.41 5.18
N HIS A 242 -4.99 -4.52 5.84
CA HIS A 242 -6.31 -4.91 6.31
C HIS A 242 -6.46 -4.56 7.78
N THR A 243 -7.42 -3.70 8.13
CA THR A 243 -7.70 -3.38 9.53
C THR A 243 -8.12 -4.62 10.29
N ALA A 244 -7.31 -5.02 11.26
CA ALA A 244 -7.59 -6.12 12.17
C ALA A 244 -8.44 -5.64 13.34
N GLY A 245 -9.35 -6.48 13.81
CA GLY A 245 -10.23 -6.15 14.93
C GLY A 245 -11.20 -7.26 15.26
N PRO A 246 -12.01 -7.07 16.31
CA PRO A 246 -13.06 -8.04 16.66
C PRO A 246 -14.14 -8.06 15.56
N GLY A 247 -14.48 -9.24 15.08
CA GLY A 247 -15.56 -9.44 14.09
C GLY A 247 -15.11 -10.25 12.86
N PRO A 248 -15.88 -10.21 11.79
CA PRO A 248 -15.61 -11.00 10.57
C PRO A 248 -14.55 -10.34 9.69
N GLY A 249 -13.37 -10.11 10.25
CA GLY A 249 -12.23 -9.49 9.56
C GLY A 249 -11.02 -10.40 9.54
N VAL A 250 -9.87 -9.78 9.74
CA VAL A 250 -8.58 -10.45 9.87
C VAL A 250 -8.01 -10.26 11.28
N GLU A 251 -7.16 -11.18 11.69
CA GLU A 251 -6.44 -11.16 12.95
C GLU A 251 -4.94 -11.02 12.71
N LEU A 252 -4.23 -10.31 13.59
CA LEU A 252 -2.77 -10.22 13.57
C LEU A 252 -2.13 -11.59 13.83
N GLY A 253 -1.09 -11.92 13.07
CA GLY A 253 -0.32 -13.17 13.23
C GLY A 253 -0.98 -14.40 12.61
N ARG A 254 -2.02 -14.20 11.80
CA ARG A 254 -2.72 -15.29 11.11
C ARG A 254 -2.61 -15.22 9.59
N GLY A 255 -1.60 -14.52 9.10
CA GLY A 255 -1.26 -14.45 7.69
C GLY A 255 -1.97 -13.34 6.93
N ALA A 256 -1.87 -13.40 5.61
CA ALA A 256 -2.40 -12.42 4.68
C ALA A 256 -3.92 -12.30 4.72
N GLY A 257 -4.44 -11.08 4.71
CA GLY A 257 -5.84 -10.82 4.38
C GLY A 257 -6.08 -10.92 2.87
N HIS A 258 -7.19 -11.55 2.46
CA HIS A 258 -7.68 -11.52 1.09
C HIS A 258 -9.15 -11.16 1.08
N GLY A 259 -9.46 -9.93 0.65
CA GLY A 259 -10.81 -9.44 0.44
C GLY A 259 -11.24 -9.63 -1.01
N THR A 260 -12.49 -10.02 -1.22
CA THR A 260 -13.11 -10.13 -2.54
C THR A 260 -14.16 -9.05 -2.79
N ALA A 261 -14.39 -8.21 -1.80
CA ALA A 261 -15.24 -7.02 -1.88
C ALA A 261 -14.73 -5.98 -0.90
N SER A 262 -14.88 -4.71 -1.22
CA SER A 262 -14.52 -3.58 -0.36
C SER A 262 -15.74 -2.78 0.08
N GLY A 263 -15.57 -1.94 1.11
CA GLY A 263 -16.58 -0.99 1.56
C GLY A 263 -17.95 -1.65 1.85
N TRP A 264 -17.98 -2.84 2.45
CA TRP A 264 -19.22 -3.64 2.66
C TRP A 264 -19.95 -3.94 1.35
N GLY A 265 -19.23 -4.25 0.26
CA GLY A 265 -19.82 -4.48 -1.06
C GLY A 265 -20.30 -3.21 -1.78
N ARG A 266 -19.95 -2.02 -1.27
CA ARG A 266 -20.24 -0.74 -1.92
C ARG A 266 -19.07 -0.23 -2.77
N GLY A 267 -17.91 -0.88 -2.65
CA GLY A 267 -16.72 -0.64 -3.44
C GLY A 267 -16.59 -1.62 -4.60
N SER A 268 -15.38 -2.13 -4.79
CA SER A 268 -15.13 -3.17 -5.77
C SER A 268 -15.66 -4.52 -5.32
N ILE A 269 -16.02 -5.36 -6.27
CA ILE A 269 -16.42 -6.77 -6.05
C ILE A 269 -15.67 -7.62 -7.07
N ALA A 270 -14.88 -8.59 -6.58
CA ALA A 270 -14.15 -9.52 -7.43
C ALA A 270 -15.12 -10.41 -8.23
N PRO A 271 -14.81 -10.74 -9.49
CA PRO A 271 -15.60 -11.67 -10.29
C PRO A 271 -15.78 -13.03 -9.57
N PRO A 272 -16.93 -13.69 -9.68
CA PRO A 272 -17.22 -14.94 -8.95
C PRO A 272 -16.23 -16.08 -9.23
N ASN A 273 -15.72 -16.19 -10.46
CA ASN A 273 -14.70 -17.17 -10.84
C ASN A 273 -13.36 -16.90 -10.17
N VAL A 274 -12.97 -15.63 -10.05
CA VAL A 274 -11.76 -15.21 -9.33
C VAL A 274 -11.90 -15.42 -7.83
N HIS A 275 -13.08 -15.17 -7.27
CA HIS A 275 -13.38 -15.52 -5.88
C HIS A 275 -13.24 -17.04 -5.65
N ALA A 276 -13.75 -17.87 -6.55
CA ALA A 276 -13.61 -19.32 -6.46
C ALA A 276 -12.13 -19.75 -6.51
N LEU A 277 -11.35 -19.17 -7.44
CA LEU A 277 -9.91 -19.39 -7.51
C LEU A 277 -9.21 -19.03 -6.19
N ALA A 278 -9.44 -17.81 -5.68
CA ALA A 278 -8.82 -17.34 -4.45
C ALA A 278 -9.12 -18.26 -3.26
N ARG A 279 -10.39 -18.64 -3.09
CA ARG A 279 -10.83 -19.56 -2.03
C ARG A 279 -10.17 -20.93 -2.12
N ASP A 280 -10.12 -21.52 -3.32
CA ASP A 280 -9.58 -22.86 -3.50
C ASP A 280 -8.06 -22.86 -3.35
N LEU A 281 -7.38 -21.84 -3.85
CA LEU A 281 -5.93 -21.64 -3.68
C LEU A 281 -5.57 -21.37 -2.21
N ALA A 282 -6.32 -20.51 -1.51
CA ALA A 282 -6.13 -20.25 -0.09
C ALA A 282 -6.29 -21.52 0.77
N ARG A 283 -7.28 -22.38 0.43
CA ARG A 283 -7.47 -23.66 1.09
C ARG A 283 -6.27 -24.60 0.87
N GLN A 284 -5.75 -24.69 -0.34
CA GLN A 284 -4.58 -25.51 -0.65
C GLN A 284 -3.34 -25.04 0.12
N ILE A 285 -3.09 -23.73 0.11
CA ILE A 285 -1.96 -23.13 0.81
C ILE A 285 -2.07 -23.33 2.32
N ASN A 286 -3.24 -23.08 2.91
CA ASN A 286 -3.45 -23.28 4.34
C ASN A 286 -3.39 -24.76 4.77
N THR A 287 -3.64 -25.70 3.86
CA THR A 287 -3.43 -27.12 4.13
C THR A 287 -1.94 -27.44 4.25
N ALA A 288 -1.09 -26.82 3.41
CA ALA A 288 0.34 -27.01 3.42
C ALA A 288 1.05 -26.17 4.50
N ARG A 289 0.53 -24.97 4.77
CA ARG A 289 1.07 -24.00 5.73
C ARG A 289 -0.10 -23.28 6.43
N PRO A 290 -0.59 -23.84 7.56
CA PRO A 290 -1.70 -23.25 8.31
C PRO A 290 -1.44 -21.81 8.71
N GLY A 291 -2.47 -20.95 8.63
CA GLY A 291 -2.36 -19.54 9.00
C GLY A 291 -1.61 -18.67 8.00
N THR A 292 -1.56 -19.04 6.72
CA THR A 292 -0.94 -18.22 5.67
C THR A 292 -1.93 -17.21 5.06
N VAL A 293 -3.22 -17.57 4.91
CA VAL A 293 -4.23 -16.73 4.25
C VAL A 293 -5.52 -16.71 5.05
N GLN A 294 -6.04 -15.53 5.26
CA GLN A 294 -7.35 -15.27 5.86
C GLN A 294 -8.27 -14.69 4.78
N MET A 295 -9.42 -15.34 4.51
CA MET A 295 -10.44 -14.75 3.62
C MET A 295 -11.18 -13.67 4.41
N ASN A 296 -10.94 -12.41 4.08
CA ASN A 296 -11.54 -11.26 4.76
C ASN A 296 -12.91 -10.94 4.16
N THR A 297 -13.96 -11.39 4.82
CA THR A 297 -15.36 -11.09 4.44
C THR A 297 -15.87 -9.77 5.01
N GLY A 298 -15.10 -9.13 5.87
CA GLY A 298 -15.43 -7.89 6.56
C GLY A 298 -14.58 -6.70 6.14
N TYR A 299 -13.95 -6.71 4.94
CA TYR A 299 -13.12 -5.60 4.49
C TYR A 299 -13.95 -4.31 4.35
N LEU A 300 -13.70 -3.38 5.26
CA LEU A 300 -14.46 -2.15 5.39
C LEU A 300 -13.84 -0.98 4.64
N SER A 301 -12.52 -1.01 4.51
CA SER A 301 -11.76 0.08 3.93
C SER A 301 -12.07 0.27 2.44
N ARG A 302 -11.81 1.46 1.98
CA ARG A 302 -11.74 1.84 0.58
C ARG A 302 -10.27 2.10 0.29
N SER A 303 -9.83 1.72 -0.87
CA SER A 303 -8.48 1.97 -1.37
C SER A 303 -8.54 2.30 -2.85
N ASP A 304 -7.44 2.26 -3.55
CA ASP A 304 -7.35 2.46 -5.00
C ASP A 304 -8.30 1.56 -5.81
N ASP A 305 -8.80 0.48 -5.20
CA ASP A 305 -9.79 -0.43 -5.81
C ASP A 305 -11.07 0.30 -6.24
N MET A 306 -11.48 1.33 -5.49
CA MET A 306 -12.65 2.14 -5.81
C MET A 306 -12.50 2.87 -7.16
N ILE A 307 -11.29 3.28 -7.48
CA ILE A 307 -10.96 3.97 -8.73
C ILE A 307 -10.68 2.94 -9.82
N LEU A 308 -9.84 1.96 -9.52
CA LEU A 308 -9.40 0.95 -10.49
C LEU A 308 -10.55 0.06 -10.98
N SER A 309 -11.58 -0.17 -10.16
CA SER A 309 -12.77 -0.92 -10.55
C SER A 309 -13.56 -0.29 -11.71
N ARG A 310 -13.35 1.00 -11.98
CA ARG A 310 -13.93 1.68 -13.15
C ARG A 310 -13.12 1.49 -14.42
N TRP A 311 -11.88 1.05 -14.27
CA TRP A 311 -10.93 0.86 -15.35
C TRP A 311 -10.84 -0.61 -15.79
N ALA A 312 -10.81 -1.53 -14.80
CA ALA A 312 -10.74 -2.97 -15.03
C ALA A 312 -11.32 -3.74 -13.83
N PRO A 313 -11.65 -5.04 -13.98
CA PRO A 313 -12.06 -5.88 -12.86
C PRO A 313 -11.01 -5.86 -11.74
N VAL A 314 -11.44 -5.69 -10.49
CA VAL A 314 -10.58 -5.89 -9.32
C VAL A 314 -10.64 -7.36 -8.95
N LEU A 315 -9.49 -8.04 -9.03
CA LEU A 315 -9.37 -9.48 -8.80
C LEU A 315 -9.30 -9.83 -7.31
N GLY A 316 -8.88 -8.90 -6.48
CA GLY A 316 -8.79 -9.05 -5.04
C GLY A 316 -8.09 -7.88 -4.36
N LEU A 317 -8.33 -7.77 -3.05
CA LEU A 317 -7.65 -6.87 -2.14
C LEU A 317 -6.79 -7.74 -1.22
N ILE A 318 -5.48 -7.58 -1.28
CA ILE A 318 -4.53 -8.45 -0.58
C ILE A 318 -3.64 -7.57 0.31
N GLY A 319 -3.44 -7.97 1.57
CA GLY A 319 -2.48 -7.25 2.39
C GLY A 319 -2.33 -7.81 3.79
N PRO A 320 -1.30 -7.32 4.51
CA PRO A 320 -1.09 -7.69 5.89
C PRO A 320 -2.16 -7.10 6.80
N PRO A 321 -2.59 -7.84 7.84
CA PRO A 321 -3.38 -7.27 8.91
C PRO A 321 -2.62 -6.21 9.71
N MET A 322 -3.33 -5.14 10.12
CA MET A 322 -2.80 -4.11 11.01
C MET A 322 -3.88 -3.56 11.94
N THR A 323 -3.47 -2.87 13.02
CA THR A 323 -4.37 -2.14 13.91
C THR A 323 -4.06 -0.65 13.92
N ASP A 324 -5.04 0.13 14.33
CA ASP A 324 -4.92 1.58 14.58
C ASP A 324 -4.42 2.41 13.37
N PRO A 325 -4.96 2.17 12.15
CA PRO A 325 -4.53 2.89 10.95
C PRO A 325 -4.65 4.40 11.12
N HIS A 326 -3.75 5.16 10.47
CA HIS A 326 -3.68 6.63 10.46
C HIS A 326 -3.38 7.26 11.81
N THR A 327 -2.75 6.51 12.73
CA THR A 327 -2.33 7.02 14.04
C THR A 327 -0.81 6.93 14.21
N GLY A 328 -0.30 7.47 15.34
CA GLY A 328 1.11 7.35 15.70
C GLY A 328 1.50 5.99 16.31
N HIS A 329 0.56 5.03 16.42
CA HIS A 329 0.78 3.74 17.07
C HIS A 329 0.18 2.56 16.29
N GLU A 330 0.17 2.67 14.98
CA GLU A 330 -0.16 1.55 14.10
C GLU A 330 0.67 0.32 14.48
N ALA A 331 0.09 -0.87 14.36
CA ALA A 331 0.79 -2.11 14.67
C ALA A 331 0.48 -3.22 13.68
N ALA A 332 1.51 -4.02 13.36
CA ALA A 332 1.43 -5.17 12.47
C ALA A 332 2.41 -6.28 12.92
N ARG A 333 2.49 -7.36 12.15
CA ARG A 333 3.48 -8.43 12.36
C ARG A 333 4.31 -8.68 11.09
N LEU A 334 5.60 -8.93 11.26
CA LEU A 334 6.50 -9.25 10.15
C LEU A 334 6.09 -10.56 9.46
N SER A 335 5.63 -11.54 10.23
CA SER A 335 5.11 -12.80 9.69
C SER A 335 3.90 -12.62 8.76
N ASP A 336 3.04 -11.63 9.02
CA ASP A 336 1.90 -11.34 8.16
C ASP A 336 2.33 -10.66 6.84
N ILE A 337 3.38 -9.83 6.87
CA ILE A 337 3.98 -9.26 5.65
C ILE A 337 4.55 -10.38 4.77
N GLN A 338 5.30 -11.29 5.39
CA GLN A 338 5.87 -12.45 4.71
C GLN A 338 4.77 -13.31 4.07
N ALA A 339 3.71 -13.60 4.82
CA ALA A 339 2.56 -14.36 4.33
C ALA A 339 1.85 -13.64 3.18
N SER A 340 1.72 -12.31 3.26
CA SER A 340 1.09 -11.50 2.22
C SER A 340 1.91 -11.47 0.93
N ALA A 341 3.22 -11.33 1.02
CA ALA A 341 4.11 -11.42 -0.14
C ALA A 341 4.02 -12.81 -0.80
N TRP A 342 3.99 -13.85 0.00
CA TRP A 342 3.89 -15.23 -0.46
C TRP A 342 2.54 -15.50 -1.13
N TRP A 343 1.46 -15.11 -0.47
CA TRP A 343 0.11 -15.22 -1.00
C TRP A 343 -0.06 -14.45 -2.31
N LEU A 344 0.40 -13.19 -2.34
CA LEU A 344 0.31 -12.35 -3.53
C LEU A 344 1.05 -12.97 -4.71
N ALA A 345 2.27 -13.50 -4.51
CA ALA A 345 3.02 -14.16 -5.58
C ALA A 345 2.27 -15.37 -6.16
N HIS A 346 1.68 -16.23 -5.30
CA HIS A 346 0.91 -17.38 -5.74
C HIS A 346 -0.38 -16.98 -6.47
N PHE A 347 -1.09 -15.99 -5.93
CA PHE A 347 -2.31 -15.48 -6.55
C PHE A 347 -2.03 -14.86 -7.92
N LEU A 348 -0.97 -14.07 -8.04
CA LEU A 348 -0.54 -13.47 -9.31
C LEU A 348 -0.10 -14.52 -10.32
N ALA A 349 0.64 -15.55 -9.90
CA ALA A 349 1.02 -16.64 -10.79
C ALA A 349 -0.22 -17.34 -11.38
N ALA A 350 -1.27 -17.52 -10.58
CA ALA A 350 -2.53 -18.07 -11.03
C ALA A 350 -3.31 -17.09 -11.91
N ALA A 351 -3.40 -15.82 -11.54
CA ALA A 351 -4.12 -14.78 -12.28
C ALA A 351 -3.48 -14.48 -13.65
N LEU A 352 -2.15 -14.54 -13.73
CA LEU A 352 -1.38 -14.41 -14.98
C LEU A 352 -1.48 -15.66 -15.87
N ASN A 353 -2.17 -16.69 -15.39
CA ASN A 353 -2.35 -17.94 -16.11
C ASN A 353 -1.02 -18.54 -16.60
N ILE A 354 -0.02 -18.55 -15.74
CA ILE A 354 1.28 -19.20 -16.01
C ILE A 354 1.09 -20.71 -16.13
N ALA A 355 0.10 -21.28 -15.43
CA ALA A 355 -0.35 -22.67 -15.53
C ALA A 355 -1.69 -22.72 -16.29
N PRO A 356 -1.70 -23.15 -17.58
CA PRO A 356 -2.89 -23.11 -18.43
C PRO A 356 -4.11 -23.86 -17.85
N GLU A 357 -3.87 -24.91 -17.05
CA GLU A 357 -4.94 -25.69 -16.40
C GLU A 357 -5.77 -24.84 -15.41
N ILE A 358 -5.12 -23.88 -14.75
CA ILE A 358 -5.79 -22.94 -13.84
C ILE A 358 -6.69 -22.01 -14.65
N GLY A 359 -6.17 -21.45 -15.75
CA GLY A 359 -6.94 -20.57 -16.63
C GLY A 359 -8.19 -21.25 -17.18
N GLN A 360 -8.06 -22.50 -17.63
CA GLN A 360 -9.19 -23.30 -18.14
C GLN A 360 -10.22 -23.57 -17.04
N ARG A 361 -9.75 -24.00 -15.85
CA ARG A 361 -10.64 -24.37 -14.73
C ARG A 361 -11.48 -23.19 -14.23
N TYR A 362 -10.92 -21.99 -14.17
CA TYR A 362 -11.59 -20.82 -13.61
C TYR A 362 -12.01 -19.79 -14.66
N GLY A 363 -11.87 -20.10 -15.95
CA GLY A 363 -12.28 -19.18 -17.02
C GLY A 363 -11.55 -17.84 -16.97
N LEU A 364 -10.26 -17.84 -16.60
CA LEU A 364 -9.45 -16.64 -16.61
C LEU A 364 -9.12 -16.23 -18.04
N ALA A 365 -8.95 -14.91 -18.27
CA ALA A 365 -8.65 -14.38 -19.59
C ALA A 365 -7.43 -15.07 -20.21
N ARG A 366 -7.50 -15.23 -21.55
CA ARG A 366 -6.52 -15.94 -22.37
C ARG A 366 -5.38 -15.05 -22.78
#